data_fbba92821bbc86db178523019b12f5a7
#
_entry.id   fbba92821bbc86db178523019b12f5a7
#
_cell.length_a   1.000
_cell.length_b   1.000
_cell.length_c   1.000
_cell.angle_alpha   90.00
_cell.angle_beta   90.00
_cell.angle_gamma   90.00
#
_symmetry.space_group_name_H-M   'P 1'
#
loop_
_entity.id
_entity.type
_entity.pdbx_description
1 polymer ?
#
loop_
_entity_poly.entity_id
_entity_poly.type
_entity_poly.pdbx_seq_one_letter_code
_entity_poly.pdbx_strand_id
1 'polypeptide(L)'
;MKTITLLITILFMVLPLSAIDKGSWEIYTSYNGITEIEPAGNQVFALASNGLFSYHIKEGSVTTYDKANTLSDFDINHIAWNKNTKKLVITYINGNIDLLDANGNAVNISSYQKAMTRVLQNWAKKSRMVSAIE
;
A
#
# COMPACT_ATOMS: atom_id res chain seq x y z
N MET A 1 57.14 3.89 -23.42
CA MET A 1 55.81 3.52 -24.00
C MET A 1 55.16 2.38 -23.26
N LYS A 2 55.88 1.28 -22.95
CA LYS A 2 55.28 0.10 -22.24
C LYS A 2 54.70 0.42 -20.85
N THR A 3 55.30 1.35 -20.10
CA THR A 3 54.82 1.77 -18.75
C THR A 3 53.53 2.59 -18.80
N ILE A 4 53.36 3.43 -19.84
CA ILE A 4 52.14 4.26 -20.02
C ILE A 4 50.97 3.39 -20.42
N THR A 5 51.20 2.39 -21.28
CA THR A 5 50.15 1.42 -21.66
C THR A 5 49.68 0.61 -20.48
N LEU A 6 50.61 0.19 -19.60
CA LEU A 6 50.23 -0.56 -18.37
C LEU A 6 49.39 0.30 -17.41
N LEU A 7 49.72 1.59 -17.25
CA LEU A 7 48.98 2.54 -16.41
C LEU A 7 47.56 2.78 -16.91
N ILE A 8 47.38 2.90 -18.24
CA ILE A 8 46.06 3.06 -18.85
C ILE A 8 45.20 1.81 -18.67
N THR A 9 45.80 0.62 -18.80
CA THR A 9 45.05 -0.66 -18.60
C THR A 9 44.58 -0.82 -17.15
N ILE A 10 45.41 -0.44 -16.16
CA ILE A 10 45.04 -0.46 -14.73
C ILE A 10 43.93 0.57 -14.44
N LEU A 11 43.97 1.76 -15.04
CA LEU A 11 42.94 2.78 -14.86
C LEU A 11 41.57 2.33 -15.38
N PHE A 12 41.52 1.55 -16.46
CA PHE A 12 40.28 0.99 -16.99
C PHE A 12 39.70 -0.17 -16.12
N MET A 13 40.52 -0.88 -15.33
CA MET A 13 40.08 -1.93 -14.43
C MET A 13 39.46 -1.39 -13.11
N VAL A 14 39.67 -0.12 -12.78
CA VAL A 14 39.19 0.49 -11.52
C VAL A 14 37.90 1.28 -11.69
N LEU A 15 37.36 1.40 -12.91
CA LEU A 15 36.05 2.01 -13.08
C LEU A 15 34.99 1.09 -12.45
N PRO A 16 34.33 1.55 -11.37
CA PRO A 16 33.21 0.76 -10.83
C PRO A 16 32.14 0.67 -11.91
N LEU A 17 31.86 -0.53 -12.39
CA LEU A 17 30.62 -0.80 -13.10
C LEU A 17 29.51 -0.56 -12.09
N SER A 18 28.97 0.65 -12.04
CA SER A 18 27.72 0.91 -11.36
C SER A 18 26.69 0.03 -12.07
N ALA A 19 26.41 -1.13 -11.49
CA ALA A 19 25.27 -1.93 -11.91
C ALA A 19 24.05 -1.00 -11.84
N ILE A 20 23.43 -0.75 -12.98
CA ILE A 20 22.13 -0.08 -13.03
C ILE A 20 21.23 -0.88 -12.11
N ASP A 21 20.83 -0.27 -11.02
CA ASP A 21 19.87 -0.85 -10.08
C ASP A 21 18.66 -1.29 -10.92
N LYS A 22 18.28 -2.57 -10.78
CA LYS A 22 17.12 -3.09 -11.49
C LYS A 22 15.96 -2.22 -11.07
N GLY A 23 15.43 -1.43 -12.01
CA GLY A 23 14.42 -0.43 -11.75
C GLY A 23 13.34 -0.94 -10.81
N SER A 24 13.13 -0.23 -9.71
CA SER A 24 11.98 -0.45 -8.84
C SER A 24 10.72 -0.23 -9.68
N TRP A 25 9.76 -1.15 -9.53
CA TRP A 25 8.46 -0.95 -10.15
C TRP A 25 7.78 0.22 -9.45
N GLU A 26 7.55 1.31 -10.17
CA GLU A 26 6.75 2.42 -9.70
C GLU A 26 5.35 2.29 -10.29
N ILE A 27 4.34 2.36 -9.42
CA ILE A 27 2.95 2.39 -9.85
C ILE A 27 2.57 3.86 -10.06
N TYR A 28 2.42 4.26 -11.30
CA TYR A 28 1.90 5.59 -11.65
C TYR A 28 0.38 5.60 -11.54
N THR A 29 -0.12 5.90 -10.36
CA THR A 29 -1.56 6.13 -10.15
C THR A 29 -1.94 7.53 -10.62
N SER A 30 -3.05 7.62 -11.36
CA SER A 30 -3.62 8.92 -11.72
C SER A 30 -4.28 9.53 -10.49
N TYR A 31 -3.78 10.66 -10.02
CA TYR A 31 -4.37 11.41 -8.89
C TYR A 31 -5.45 12.41 -9.35
N ASN A 32 -6.00 12.19 -10.54
CA ASN A 32 -7.12 12.97 -11.04
C ASN A 32 -8.43 12.48 -10.39
N GLY A 33 -9.31 13.42 -10.03
CA GLY A 33 -10.60 13.09 -9.45
C GLY A 33 -10.52 12.61 -7.99
N ILE A 34 -10.21 13.53 -7.08
CA ILE A 34 -10.27 13.25 -5.64
C ILE A 34 -11.72 12.94 -5.27
N THR A 35 -11.95 11.79 -4.63
CA THR A 35 -13.26 11.32 -4.20
C THR A 35 -13.47 11.50 -2.70
N GLU A 36 -12.41 11.40 -1.89
CA GLU A 36 -12.48 11.54 -0.45
C GLU A 36 -11.26 12.27 0.12
N ILE A 37 -11.47 13.02 1.21
CA ILE A 37 -10.42 13.76 1.93
C ILE A 37 -10.61 13.56 3.42
N GLU A 38 -9.54 13.12 4.12
CA GLU A 38 -9.52 12.92 5.57
C GLU A 38 -8.41 13.72 6.25
N PRO A 39 -8.76 14.77 7.02
CA PRO A 39 -7.78 15.52 7.80
C PRO A 39 -7.23 14.71 8.97
N ALA A 40 -5.91 14.63 9.09
CA ALA A 40 -5.20 13.83 10.08
C ALA A 40 -4.10 14.66 10.80
N GLY A 41 -4.50 15.73 11.46
CA GLY A 41 -3.58 16.62 12.21
C GLY A 41 -2.71 17.47 11.26
N ASN A 42 -1.41 17.14 11.13
CA ASN A 42 -0.47 17.88 10.27
C ASN A 42 -0.44 17.38 8.82
N GLN A 43 -1.25 16.42 8.49
CA GLN A 43 -1.38 15.87 7.14
C GLN A 43 -2.85 15.71 6.74
N VAL A 44 -3.07 15.64 5.45
CA VAL A 44 -4.39 15.39 4.86
C VAL A 44 -4.24 14.17 3.94
N PHE A 45 -5.02 13.14 4.19
CA PHE A 45 -5.13 12.01 3.26
C PHE A 45 -6.17 12.30 2.19
N ALA A 46 -5.89 11.87 0.97
CA ALA A 46 -6.81 12.01 -0.15
C ALA A 46 -6.85 10.72 -0.97
N LEU A 47 -8.07 10.27 -1.27
CA LEU A 47 -8.34 9.17 -2.19
C LEU A 47 -8.68 9.74 -3.56
N ALA A 48 -7.95 9.32 -4.58
CA ALA A 48 -8.16 9.72 -5.97
C ALA A 48 -8.04 8.52 -6.90
N SER A 49 -9.05 8.24 -7.71
CA SER A 49 -9.02 7.19 -8.75
C SER A 49 -8.35 5.88 -8.31
N ASN A 50 -8.69 5.36 -7.13
CA ASN A 50 -8.09 4.18 -6.47
C ASN A 50 -6.64 4.37 -5.98
N GLY A 51 -6.09 5.58 -6.04
CA GLY A 51 -4.79 5.92 -5.47
C GLY A 51 -4.96 6.67 -4.14
N LEU A 52 -4.18 6.31 -3.13
CA LEU A 52 -4.12 7.01 -1.87
C LEU A 52 -2.83 7.82 -1.76
N PHE A 53 -2.94 9.07 -1.33
CA PHE A 53 -1.79 9.89 -0.99
C PHE A 53 -2.04 10.72 0.26
N SER A 54 -1.00 11.21 0.91
CA SER A 54 -1.09 12.23 1.94
C SER A 54 -0.28 13.46 1.56
N TYR A 55 -0.81 14.63 1.97
CA TYR A 55 -0.11 15.91 1.87
C TYR A 55 0.28 16.38 3.27
N HIS A 56 1.57 16.61 3.50
CA HIS A 56 2.12 17.13 4.75
C HIS A 56 2.09 18.65 4.75
N ILE A 57 1.22 19.24 5.56
CA ILE A 57 0.90 20.68 5.53
C ILE A 57 2.14 21.55 5.83
N LYS A 58 2.96 21.16 6.80
CA LYS A 58 4.14 21.94 7.19
C LYS A 58 5.31 21.81 6.23
N GLU A 59 5.47 20.65 5.64
CA GLU A 59 6.62 20.32 4.80
C GLU A 59 6.36 20.56 3.32
N GLY A 60 5.07 20.68 2.93
CA GLY A 60 4.65 20.82 1.56
C GLY A 60 4.93 19.55 0.71
N SER A 61 5.14 18.41 1.36
CA SER A 61 5.50 17.15 0.71
C SER A 61 4.28 16.25 0.50
N VAL A 62 4.33 15.45 -0.56
CA VAL A 62 3.32 14.43 -0.88
C VAL A 62 3.93 13.05 -0.67
N THR A 63 3.19 12.16 0.00
CA THR A 63 3.55 10.74 0.13
C THR A 63 2.45 9.90 -0.51
N THR A 64 2.82 8.95 -1.36
CA THR A 64 1.91 8.05 -2.06
C THR A 64 1.89 6.67 -1.41
N TYR A 65 0.73 6.05 -1.37
CA TYR A 65 0.51 4.73 -0.80
C TYR A 65 -0.12 3.82 -1.83
N ASP A 66 0.55 2.73 -2.12
CA ASP A 66 0.08 1.71 -3.06
C ASP A 66 0.46 0.30 -2.59
N LYS A 67 0.02 -0.71 -3.33
CA LYS A 67 0.30 -2.11 -3.00
C LYS A 67 1.78 -2.50 -3.16
N ALA A 68 2.55 -1.74 -3.91
CA ALA A 68 3.98 -2.03 -4.08
C ALA A 68 4.80 -1.58 -2.86
N ASN A 69 4.32 -0.57 -2.14
CA ASN A 69 5.06 0.02 -1.02
C ASN A 69 4.43 -0.20 0.36
N THR A 70 3.10 -0.11 0.49
CA THR A 70 2.47 -0.02 1.82
C THR A 70 1.17 -0.80 1.94
N LEU A 71 0.27 -0.72 0.95
CA LEU A 71 -1.09 -1.24 1.05
C LEU A 71 -1.16 -2.73 0.76
N SER A 72 -2.16 -3.40 1.35
CA SER A 72 -2.36 -4.84 1.17
C SER A 72 -3.11 -5.18 -0.10
N ASP A 73 -3.89 -4.24 -0.66
CA ASP A 73 -4.76 -4.52 -1.81
C ASP A 73 -4.92 -3.32 -2.74
N PHE A 74 -5.62 -3.54 -3.86
CA PHE A 74 -6.07 -2.53 -4.82
C PHE A 74 -7.53 -2.16 -4.54
N ASP A 75 -8.11 -1.27 -5.37
CA ASP A 75 -9.52 -0.91 -5.38
C ASP A 75 -10.04 -0.45 -4.00
N ILE A 76 -9.46 0.65 -3.52
CA ILE A 76 -9.89 1.29 -2.28
C ILE A 76 -11.32 1.78 -2.45
N ASN A 77 -12.19 1.40 -1.51
CA ASN A 77 -13.59 1.79 -1.50
C ASN A 77 -13.85 3.05 -0.68
N HIS A 78 -13.20 3.17 0.49
CA HIS A 78 -13.43 4.27 1.44
C HIS A 78 -12.25 4.43 2.38
N ILE A 79 -12.00 5.69 2.83
CA ILE A 79 -11.01 6.03 3.85
C ILE A 79 -11.67 6.77 5.01
N ALA A 80 -11.19 6.56 6.23
CA ALA A 80 -11.68 7.27 7.42
C ALA A 80 -10.57 7.44 8.47
N TRP A 81 -10.36 8.67 8.95
CA TRP A 81 -9.37 8.93 9.99
C TRP A 81 -9.96 8.74 11.39
N ASN A 82 -9.36 7.85 12.17
CA ASN A 82 -9.70 7.67 13.58
C ASN A 82 -8.80 8.51 14.48
N LYS A 83 -9.35 9.58 15.06
CA LYS A 83 -8.62 10.53 15.92
C LYS A 83 -8.10 9.89 17.22
N ASN A 84 -8.79 8.90 17.76
CA ASN A 84 -8.41 8.26 19.02
C ASN A 84 -7.20 7.34 18.86
N THR A 85 -7.20 6.53 17.79
CA THR A 85 -6.12 5.59 17.50
C THR A 85 -5.02 6.18 16.64
N LYS A 86 -5.25 7.38 16.07
CA LYS A 86 -4.38 8.07 15.10
C LYS A 86 -4.03 7.16 13.91
N LYS A 87 -5.02 6.48 13.38
CA LYS A 87 -4.89 5.60 12.23
C LYS A 87 -5.94 5.92 11.18
N LEU A 88 -5.54 5.84 9.92
CA LEU A 88 -6.45 5.85 8.79
C LEU A 88 -6.96 4.42 8.57
N VAL A 89 -8.26 4.26 8.57
CA VAL A 89 -8.93 3.02 8.17
C VAL A 89 -9.11 3.08 6.66
N ILE A 90 -8.65 2.07 5.96
CA ILE A 90 -8.76 1.93 4.52
C ILE A 90 -9.56 0.67 4.26
N THR A 91 -10.71 0.81 3.61
CA THR A 91 -11.53 -0.33 3.20
C THR A 91 -11.43 -0.56 1.71
N TYR A 92 -11.44 -1.82 1.29
CA TYR A 92 -11.36 -2.22 -0.10
C TYR A 92 -12.68 -2.81 -0.60
N ILE A 93 -12.92 -2.76 -1.91
CA ILE A 93 -14.15 -3.31 -2.53
C ILE A 93 -14.34 -4.79 -2.20
N ASN A 94 -13.27 -5.56 -2.09
CA ASN A 94 -13.31 -6.98 -1.72
C ASN A 94 -13.57 -7.24 -0.22
N GLY A 95 -13.78 -6.19 0.59
CA GLY A 95 -14.01 -6.26 2.03
C GLY A 95 -12.74 -6.40 2.86
N ASN A 96 -11.55 -6.29 2.27
CA ASN A 96 -10.29 -6.20 3.02
C ASN A 96 -10.20 -4.85 3.76
N ILE A 97 -9.38 -4.78 4.81
CA ILE A 97 -9.21 -3.57 5.63
C ILE A 97 -7.74 -3.41 6.01
N ASP A 98 -7.20 -2.22 5.80
CA ASP A 98 -5.90 -1.80 6.31
C ASP A 98 -6.05 -0.68 7.33
N LEU A 99 -5.15 -0.67 8.30
CA LEU A 99 -4.94 0.44 9.24
C LEU A 99 -3.59 1.08 8.97
N LEU A 100 -3.58 2.30 8.44
CA LEU A 100 -2.37 3.05 8.16
C LEU A 100 -2.10 4.05 9.30
N ASP A 101 -0.91 4.03 9.87
CA ASP A 101 -0.50 5.01 10.87
C ASP A 101 0.08 6.29 10.24
N ALA A 102 0.31 7.32 11.08
CA ALA A 102 0.86 8.60 10.63
C ALA A 102 2.32 8.50 10.11
N ASN A 103 3.02 7.40 10.37
CA ASN A 103 4.39 7.15 9.91
C ASN A 103 4.42 6.39 8.57
N GLY A 104 3.25 6.05 8.02
CA GLY A 104 3.15 5.32 6.76
C GLY A 104 3.23 3.79 6.90
N ASN A 105 3.08 3.23 8.12
CA ASN A 105 3.04 1.77 8.29
C ASN A 105 1.60 1.28 8.23
N ALA A 106 1.32 0.32 7.36
CA ALA A 106 0.01 -0.31 7.26
C ALA A 106 -0.02 -1.69 7.95
N VAL A 107 -1.13 -1.96 8.61
CA VAL A 107 -1.44 -3.26 9.22
C VAL A 107 -2.75 -3.77 8.64
N ASN A 108 -2.72 -4.95 8.01
CA ASN A 108 -3.89 -5.59 7.44
C ASN A 108 -4.72 -6.34 8.50
N ILE A 109 -6.05 -6.16 8.48
CA ILE A 109 -7.00 -6.85 9.36
C ILE A 109 -7.74 -7.95 8.60
N SER A 110 -7.03 -8.84 7.95
CA SER A 110 -7.62 -9.98 7.22
C SER A 110 -8.27 -11.04 8.12
N SER A 111 -7.99 -11.03 9.42
CA SER A 111 -8.59 -11.94 10.39
C SER A 111 -10.12 -11.82 10.47
N TYR A 112 -10.67 -10.61 10.23
CA TYR A 112 -12.10 -10.37 10.18
C TYR A 112 -12.78 -11.14 9.02
N GLN A 113 -12.21 -11.08 7.81
CA GLN A 113 -12.72 -11.83 6.65
C GLN A 113 -12.71 -13.35 6.89
N LYS A 114 -11.61 -13.86 7.47
CA LYS A 114 -11.50 -15.29 7.80
C LYS A 114 -12.56 -15.73 8.83
N ALA A 115 -12.86 -14.89 9.82
CA ALA A 115 -13.90 -15.17 10.81
C ALA A 115 -15.28 -15.16 10.17
N MET A 116 -15.61 -14.16 9.34
CA MET A 116 -16.89 -14.06 8.63
C MET A 116 -17.11 -15.24 7.67
N THR A 117 -16.11 -15.59 6.88
CA THR A 117 -16.18 -16.77 5.98
C THR A 117 -16.46 -18.05 6.75
N ARG A 118 -15.81 -18.23 7.90
CA ARG A 118 -16.01 -19.42 8.76
C ARG A 118 -17.44 -19.49 9.31
N VAL A 119 -18.02 -18.36 9.73
CA VAL A 119 -19.41 -18.26 10.20
C VAL A 119 -20.38 -18.61 9.07
N LEU A 120 -20.19 -18.04 7.88
CA LEU A 120 -21.04 -18.30 6.71
C LEU A 120 -20.97 -19.78 6.26
N GLN A 121 -19.79 -20.38 6.25
CA GLN A 121 -19.61 -21.80 5.93
C GLN A 121 -20.33 -22.71 6.95
N ASN A 122 -20.25 -22.41 8.25
CA ASN A 122 -20.93 -23.15 9.28
C ASN A 122 -22.47 -23.02 9.15
N TRP A 123 -22.96 -21.84 8.82
CA TRP A 123 -24.37 -21.58 8.55
C TRP A 123 -24.88 -22.39 7.35
N ALA A 124 -24.17 -22.35 6.24
CA ALA A 124 -24.53 -23.10 5.04
C ALA A 124 -24.49 -24.63 5.25
N LYS A 125 -23.58 -25.12 6.09
CA LYS A 125 -23.52 -26.54 6.48
C LYS A 125 -24.70 -26.92 7.33
N LYS A 126 -25.10 -26.08 8.30
CA LYS A 126 -26.27 -26.32 9.17
C LYS A 126 -27.57 -26.30 8.37
N SER A 127 -27.75 -25.38 7.44
CA SER A 127 -28.93 -25.30 6.58
C SER A 127 -29.10 -26.55 5.72
N ARG A 128 -28.02 -27.08 5.14
CA ARG A 128 -28.03 -28.32 4.35
C ARG A 128 -28.36 -29.55 5.17
N MET A 129 -27.95 -29.61 6.44
CA MET A 129 -28.33 -30.73 7.33
C MET A 129 -29.83 -30.71 7.69
N VAL A 130 -30.40 -29.51 7.85
CA VAL A 130 -31.86 -29.40 8.15
C VAL A 130 -32.67 -29.82 6.93
N SER A 131 -32.31 -29.40 5.72
CA SER A 131 -33.05 -29.81 4.50
C SER A 131 -32.87 -31.28 4.09
N ALA A 132 -31.97 -32.02 4.71
CA ALA A 132 -31.80 -33.47 4.46
C ALA A 132 -32.60 -34.36 5.43
N ILE A 133 -33.28 -33.77 6.40
CA ILE A 133 -34.09 -34.47 7.43
C ILE A 133 -35.61 -34.37 7.12
N GLU A 134 -35.98 -33.48 6.20
CA GLU A 134 -37.34 -33.39 5.63
C GLU A 134 -37.51 -34.34 4.42
#